data_d764724dee3178b669bec22a95829910
#
_entry.id   d764724dee3178b669bec22a95829910
#
_cell.length_a   1.000
_cell.length_b   1.000
_cell.length_c   1.000
_cell.angle_alpha   90.00
_cell.angle_beta   90.00
_cell.angle_gamma   90.00
#
_symmetry.space_group_name_H-M   'P 1'
#
loop_
_entity.id
_entity.type
_entity.pdbx_description
1 polymer ?
#
loop_
_entity_poly.entity_id
_entity_poly.type
_entity_poly.pdbx_seq_one_letter_code
_entity_poly.pdbx_strand_id
1 'polypeptide(L)'
;MAVLGAKKEALQRRIRARELVFGIQDGLLSTVGLLSGVSVATQDRRVIVVTGVAAGVTGGISMATGSYLAARTERDIFEREFRDQERLAASEPYLAQEALLESLTADGLDRPSAYRVVATLSRREDLLLRTVQEKVLGLSTVDLSQPLKAGFVMFASFVIGALIPVVPFLLPLGKATLLAVWGFSVATLLGVGVFKGVLTRQPLLRSGVEFAAIALGSAVVGWGIGRMLGGGR
;
A
#
# COMPACT_ATOMS: atom_id res chain seq x y z
N MET A 1 -19.59 13.81 17.92
CA MET A 1 -19.22 12.37 17.83
C MET A 1 -19.39 11.84 16.40
N ALA A 2 -20.53 11.97 15.73
CA ALA A 2 -20.75 11.43 14.36
C ALA A 2 -19.82 11.99 13.28
N VAL A 3 -19.49 13.30 13.31
CA VAL A 3 -18.61 13.96 12.33
C VAL A 3 -17.16 13.45 12.40
N LEU A 4 -16.65 13.22 13.61
CA LEU A 4 -15.30 12.68 13.81
C LEU A 4 -15.22 11.21 13.37
N GLY A 5 -16.26 10.41 13.63
CA GLY A 5 -16.35 9.03 13.16
C GLY A 5 -16.32 8.93 11.63
N ALA A 6 -17.12 9.73 10.93
CA ALA A 6 -17.16 9.78 9.47
C ALA A 6 -15.81 10.21 8.86
N LYS A 7 -15.12 11.17 9.50
CA LYS A 7 -13.81 11.64 9.04
C LYS A 7 -12.72 10.56 9.20
N LYS A 8 -12.80 9.78 10.28
CA LYS A 8 -11.91 8.65 10.55
C LYS A 8 -12.13 7.51 9.56
N GLU A 9 -13.37 7.14 9.27
CA GLU A 9 -13.67 6.14 8.24
C GLU A 9 -13.20 6.58 6.85
N ALA A 10 -13.39 7.85 6.50
CA ALA A 10 -12.90 8.40 5.23
C ALA A 10 -11.36 8.32 5.11
N LEU A 11 -10.65 8.57 6.21
CA LEU A 11 -9.18 8.44 6.25
C LEU A 11 -8.75 6.98 6.07
N GLN A 12 -9.40 6.06 6.77
CA GLN A 12 -9.12 4.62 6.65
C GLN A 12 -9.41 4.07 5.23
N ARG A 13 -10.46 4.57 4.57
CA ARG A 13 -10.74 4.23 3.17
C ARG A 13 -9.62 4.70 2.25
N ARG A 14 -9.04 5.89 2.48
CA ARG A 14 -7.91 6.41 1.69
C ARG A 14 -6.63 5.60 1.89
N ILE A 15 -6.33 5.16 3.11
CA ILE A 15 -5.16 4.32 3.41
C ILE A 15 -5.30 2.97 2.69
N ARG A 16 -6.47 2.32 2.76
CA ARG A 16 -6.74 1.06 2.04
C ARG A 16 -6.67 1.21 0.52
N ALA A 17 -7.09 2.36 -0.02
CA ALA A 17 -6.98 2.65 -1.45
C ALA A 17 -5.52 2.69 -1.95
N ARG A 18 -4.55 2.99 -1.08
CA ARG A 18 -3.12 2.93 -1.41
C ARG A 18 -2.68 1.50 -1.75
N GLU A 19 -3.08 0.52 -0.94
CA GLU A 19 -2.75 -0.90 -1.18
C GLU A 19 -3.38 -1.40 -2.47
N LEU A 20 -4.63 -1.02 -2.73
CA LEU A 20 -5.34 -1.37 -3.95
C LEU A 20 -4.65 -0.80 -5.20
N VAL A 21 -4.32 0.49 -5.19
CA VAL A 21 -3.62 1.16 -6.30
C VAL A 21 -2.25 0.51 -6.53
N PHE A 22 -1.49 0.28 -5.46
CA PHE A 22 -0.18 -0.33 -5.54
C PHE A 22 -0.23 -1.76 -6.08
N GLY A 23 -1.16 -2.59 -5.58
CA GLY A 23 -1.32 -3.97 -6.06
C GLY A 23 -1.68 -4.04 -7.55
N ILE A 24 -2.68 -3.24 -8.01
CA ILE A 24 -3.06 -3.21 -9.43
C ILE A 24 -1.88 -2.74 -10.29
N GLN A 25 -1.21 -1.67 -9.88
CA GLN A 25 -0.07 -1.13 -10.61
C GLN A 25 1.04 -2.17 -10.76
N ASP A 26 1.46 -2.79 -9.66
CA ASP A 26 2.59 -3.72 -9.64
C ASP A 26 2.28 -5.01 -10.40
N GLY A 27 1.06 -5.55 -10.24
CA GLY A 27 0.60 -6.70 -11.00
C GLY A 27 0.57 -6.44 -12.50
N LEU A 28 0.12 -5.25 -12.92
CA LEU A 28 0.07 -4.89 -14.33
C LEU A 28 1.47 -4.65 -14.90
N LEU A 29 2.33 -3.91 -14.20
CA LEU A 29 3.69 -3.59 -14.66
C LEU A 29 4.56 -4.84 -14.81
N SER A 30 4.54 -5.72 -13.81
CA SER A 30 5.31 -6.96 -13.84
C SER A 30 4.86 -7.88 -14.97
N THR A 31 3.53 -8.00 -15.17
CA THR A 31 2.98 -8.90 -16.19
C THR A 31 3.09 -8.32 -17.61
N VAL A 32 2.91 -7.01 -17.82
CA VAL A 32 3.12 -6.43 -19.15
C VAL A 32 4.58 -6.54 -19.60
N GLY A 33 5.55 -6.34 -18.69
CA GLY A 33 6.96 -6.53 -18.98
C GLY A 33 7.28 -8.00 -19.33
N LEU A 34 6.83 -8.93 -18.49
CA LEU A 34 7.00 -10.36 -18.70
C LEU A 34 6.40 -10.84 -20.04
N LEU A 35 5.12 -10.53 -20.29
CA LEU A 35 4.44 -10.98 -21.50
C LEU A 35 4.96 -10.32 -22.77
N SER A 36 5.46 -9.07 -22.69
CA SER A 36 6.16 -8.44 -23.80
C SER A 36 7.43 -9.22 -24.18
N GLY A 37 8.19 -9.68 -23.19
CA GLY A 37 9.37 -10.50 -23.41
C GLY A 37 9.05 -11.89 -23.96
N VAL A 38 8.13 -12.60 -23.29
CA VAL A 38 7.73 -13.96 -23.68
C VAL A 38 7.11 -14.00 -25.08
N SER A 39 6.29 -12.99 -25.44
CA SER A 39 5.66 -12.93 -26.77
C SER A 39 6.64 -12.71 -27.93
N VAL A 40 7.84 -12.22 -27.65
CA VAL A 40 8.92 -12.15 -28.63
C VAL A 40 9.67 -13.49 -28.75
N ALA A 41 9.82 -14.19 -27.62
CA ALA A 41 10.53 -15.47 -27.56
C ALA A 41 9.72 -16.65 -28.12
N THR A 42 8.38 -16.60 -28.04
CA THR A 42 7.49 -17.67 -28.52
C THR A 42 6.23 -17.11 -29.20
N GLN A 43 5.73 -17.83 -30.22
CA GLN A 43 4.45 -17.57 -30.86
C GLN A 43 3.32 -18.44 -30.28
N ASP A 44 3.64 -19.36 -29.36
CA ASP A 44 2.63 -20.20 -28.72
C ASP A 44 1.82 -19.40 -27.71
N ARG A 45 0.60 -19.07 -28.15
CA ARG A 45 -0.38 -18.32 -27.35
C ARG A 45 -0.69 -18.99 -26.00
N ARG A 46 -0.74 -20.32 -25.98
CA ARG A 46 -1.02 -21.07 -24.75
C ARG A 46 0.09 -20.89 -23.73
N VAL A 47 1.35 -20.96 -24.18
CA VAL A 47 2.52 -20.71 -23.32
C VAL A 47 2.47 -19.30 -22.74
N ILE A 48 2.18 -18.29 -23.58
CA ILE A 48 2.10 -16.88 -23.13
C ILE A 48 1.01 -16.70 -22.06
N VAL A 49 -0.21 -17.22 -22.32
CA VAL A 49 -1.34 -17.09 -21.37
C VAL A 49 -1.04 -17.81 -20.06
N VAL A 50 -0.55 -19.06 -20.12
CA VAL A 50 -0.21 -19.83 -18.90
C VAL A 50 0.87 -19.12 -18.10
N THR A 51 1.89 -18.57 -18.76
CA THR A 51 2.96 -17.80 -18.10
C THR A 51 2.39 -16.56 -17.40
N GLY A 52 1.51 -15.80 -18.06
CA GLY A 52 0.89 -14.61 -17.48
C GLY A 52 0.01 -14.92 -16.27
N VAL A 53 -0.82 -15.95 -16.37
CA VAL A 53 -1.70 -16.38 -15.26
C VAL A 53 -0.87 -16.91 -14.09
N ALA A 54 0.12 -17.77 -14.37
CA ALA A 54 0.99 -18.31 -13.33
C ALA A 54 1.77 -17.20 -12.61
N ALA A 55 2.35 -16.26 -13.36
CA ALA A 55 3.04 -15.11 -12.79
C ALA A 55 2.11 -14.22 -11.97
N GLY A 56 0.89 -13.98 -12.44
CA GLY A 56 -0.12 -13.21 -11.71
C GLY A 56 -0.51 -13.84 -10.38
N VAL A 57 -0.73 -15.16 -10.35
CA VAL A 57 -1.10 -15.87 -9.11
C VAL A 57 0.08 -15.95 -8.14
N THR A 58 1.25 -16.38 -8.61
CA THR A 58 2.44 -16.51 -7.75
C THR A 58 2.94 -15.16 -7.24
N GLY A 59 2.94 -14.12 -8.09
CA GLY A 59 3.25 -12.75 -7.69
C GLY A 59 2.24 -12.22 -6.67
N GLY A 60 0.95 -12.48 -6.88
CA GLY A 60 -0.12 -12.13 -5.94
C GLY A 60 0.08 -12.77 -4.57
N ILE A 61 0.45 -14.06 -4.50
CA ILE A 61 0.76 -14.75 -3.25
C ILE A 61 1.97 -14.11 -2.55
N SER A 62 3.03 -13.81 -3.30
CA SER A 62 4.24 -13.17 -2.77
C SER A 62 3.92 -11.80 -2.17
N MET A 63 3.20 -10.96 -2.91
CA MET A 63 2.79 -9.62 -2.46
C MET A 63 1.84 -9.66 -1.27
N ALA A 64 0.89 -10.60 -1.27
CA ALA A 64 -0.01 -10.83 -0.14
C ALA A 64 0.74 -11.22 1.14
N THR A 65 1.71 -12.12 1.01
CA THR A 65 2.55 -12.56 2.14
C THR A 65 3.38 -11.40 2.68
N GLY A 66 4.01 -10.61 1.80
CA GLY A 66 4.76 -9.42 2.18
C GLY A 66 3.90 -8.40 2.92
N SER A 67 2.71 -8.07 2.38
CA SER A 67 1.77 -7.14 3.01
C SER A 67 1.25 -7.66 4.36
N TYR A 68 0.94 -8.95 4.46
CA TYR A 68 0.53 -9.59 5.70
C TYR A 68 1.63 -9.51 6.77
N LEU A 69 2.87 -9.89 6.43
CA LEU A 69 3.99 -9.89 7.36
C LEU A 69 4.35 -8.46 7.80
N ALA A 70 4.34 -7.49 6.88
CA ALA A 70 4.59 -6.08 7.20
C ALA A 70 3.55 -5.56 8.20
N ALA A 71 2.26 -5.77 7.92
CA ALA A 71 1.17 -5.35 8.80
C ALA A 71 1.20 -6.08 10.17
N ARG A 72 1.59 -7.35 10.19
CA ARG A 72 1.77 -8.10 11.43
C ARG A 72 2.95 -7.59 12.25
N THR A 73 4.09 -7.35 11.60
CA THR A 73 5.29 -6.81 12.27
C THR A 73 5.00 -5.44 12.87
N GLU A 74 4.34 -4.55 12.13
CA GLU A 74 3.91 -3.25 12.63
C GLU A 74 3.03 -3.40 13.87
N ARG A 75 2.03 -4.27 13.80
CA ARG A 75 1.16 -4.58 14.95
C ARG A 75 1.94 -5.12 16.14
N ASP A 76 2.85 -6.08 15.94
CA ASP A 76 3.63 -6.71 17.01
C ASP A 76 4.57 -5.68 17.69
N ILE A 77 5.12 -4.72 16.92
CA ILE A 77 5.92 -3.59 17.44
C ILE A 77 5.03 -2.70 18.32
N PHE A 78 3.86 -2.28 17.83
CA PHE A 78 2.94 -1.44 18.60
C PHE A 78 2.45 -2.11 19.89
N GLU A 79 2.08 -3.40 19.82
CA GLU A 79 1.65 -4.15 21.00
C GLU A 79 2.76 -4.31 22.04
N ARG A 80 4.02 -4.43 21.59
CA ARG A 80 5.17 -4.50 22.49
C ARG A 80 5.41 -3.15 23.17
N GLU A 81 5.48 -2.08 22.38
CA GLU A 81 5.68 -0.74 22.89
C GLU A 81 4.57 -0.34 23.89
N PHE A 82 3.33 -0.70 23.55
CA PHE A 82 2.18 -0.49 24.43
C PHE A 82 2.37 -1.17 25.80
N ARG A 83 2.77 -2.46 25.81
CA ARG A 83 3.03 -3.20 27.05
C ARG A 83 4.21 -2.64 27.86
N ASP A 84 5.25 -2.19 27.17
CA ASP A 84 6.43 -1.64 27.84
C ASP A 84 6.09 -0.30 28.51
N GLN A 85 5.28 0.54 27.88
CA GLN A 85 4.78 1.77 28.46
C GLN A 85 3.80 1.53 29.63
N GLU A 86 2.95 0.53 29.53
CA GLU A 86 2.04 0.16 30.62
C GLU A 86 2.84 -0.29 31.86
N ARG A 87 3.89 -1.09 31.67
CA ARG A 87 4.78 -1.52 32.74
C ARG A 87 5.54 -0.34 33.36
N LEU A 88 6.08 0.55 32.51
CA LEU A 88 6.81 1.73 32.95
C LEU A 88 5.92 2.65 33.79
N ALA A 89 4.72 2.92 33.34
CA ALA A 89 3.77 3.75 34.06
C ALA A 89 3.30 3.13 35.39
N ALA A 90 3.21 1.80 35.46
CA ALA A 90 2.89 1.11 36.70
C ALA A 90 4.07 1.12 37.71
N SER A 91 5.32 1.01 37.23
CA SER A 91 6.50 1.02 38.09
C SER A 91 6.95 2.43 38.47
N GLU A 92 6.87 3.37 37.53
CA GLU A 92 7.38 4.73 37.66
C GLU A 92 6.40 5.78 37.10
N PRO A 93 5.24 6.00 37.77
CA PRO A 93 4.18 6.88 37.27
C PRO A 93 4.64 8.32 36.99
N TYR A 94 5.67 8.80 37.70
CA TYR A 94 6.21 10.13 37.50
C TYR A 94 6.87 10.33 36.14
N LEU A 95 7.47 9.27 35.55
CA LEU A 95 8.09 9.37 34.22
C LEU A 95 7.03 9.56 33.14
N ALA A 96 5.89 8.88 33.23
CA ALA A 96 4.76 9.07 32.33
C ALA A 96 4.20 10.49 32.40
N GLN A 97 4.14 11.06 33.63
CA GLN A 97 3.69 12.44 33.84
C GLN A 97 4.68 13.43 33.26
N GLU A 98 6.00 13.24 33.49
CA GLU A 98 7.05 14.11 32.96
C GLU A 98 7.11 14.09 31.44
N ALA A 99 7.05 12.91 30.80
CA ALA A 99 7.00 12.77 29.36
C ALA A 99 5.80 13.50 28.74
N LEU A 100 4.62 13.41 29.37
CA LEU A 100 3.44 14.13 28.91
C LEU A 100 3.59 15.64 29.12
N LEU A 101 4.18 16.08 30.23
CA LEU A 101 4.47 17.50 30.53
C LEU A 101 5.40 18.10 29.48
N GLU A 102 6.48 17.41 29.16
CA GLU A 102 7.43 17.84 28.11
C GLU A 102 6.75 17.89 26.73
N SER A 103 5.97 16.87 26.35
CA SER A 103 5.25 16.84 25.08
C SER A 103 4.27 18.02 24.95
N LEU A 104 3.48 18.30 26.00
CA LEU A 104 2.54 19.42 26.00
C LEU A 104 3.24 20.77 25.92
N THR A 105 4.40 20.90 26.60
CA THR A 105 5.20 22.12 26.55
C THR A 105 5.85 22.34 25.19
N ALA A 106 6.33 21.24 24.53
CA ALA A 106 6.85 21.29 23.18
C ALA A 106 5.79 21.70 22.14
N ASP A 107 4.51 21.37 22.39
CA ASP A 107 3.39 21.80 21.54
C ASP A 107 2.95 23.26 21.80
N GLY A 108 3.63 23.99 22.69
CA GLY A 108 3.40 25.41 22.94
C GLY A 108 2.51 25.74 24.13
N LEU A 109 2.14 24.76 24.98
CA LEU A 109 1.50 25.06 26.24
C LEU A 109 2.53 25.62 27.23
N ASP A 110 2.15 26.66 27.96
CA ASP A 110 2.98 27.16 29.10
C ASP A 110 3.04 26.08 30.19
N ARG A 111 4.21 25.99 30.84
CA ARG A 111 4.49 24.93 31.83
C ARG A 111 3.47 24.84 32.98
N PRO A 112 2.94 25.94 33.52
CA PRO A 112 1.88 25.88 34.53
C PRO A 112 0.57 25.29 34.03
N SER A 113 0.19 25.59 32.78
CA SER A 113 -1.02 25.04 32.18
C SER A 113 -0.85 23.55 31.80
N ALA A 114 0.31 23.18 31.27
CA ALA A 114 0.64 21.77 30.99
C ALA A 114 0.62 20.94 32.30
N TYR A 115 1.18 21.45 33.39
CA TYR A 115 1.16 20.80 34.70
C TYR A 115 -0.28 20.55 35.19
N ARG A 116 -1.18 21.56 35.07
CA ARG A 116 -2.58 21.39 35.45
C ARG A 116 -3.30 20.30 34.66
N VAL A 117 -3.00 20.18 33.37
CA VAL A 117 -3.54 19.11 32.50
C VAL A 117 -3.03 17.75 32.97
N VAL A 118 -1.70 17.61 33.17
CA VAL A 118 -1.09 16.36 33.65
C VAL A 118 -1.65 15.98 35.02
N ALA A 119 -1.71 16.91 35.98
CA ALA A 119 -2.28 16.64 37.30
C ALA A 119 -3.76 16.20 37.27
N THR A 120 -4.53 16.71 36.31
CA THR A 120 -5.92 16.29 36.13
C THR A 120 -6.00 14.88 35.56
N LEU A 121 -5.18 14.54 34.58
CA LEU A 121 -5.12 13.20 33.96
C LEU A 121 -4.56 12.16 34.93
N SER A 122 -3.61 12.52 35.79
CA SER A 122 -2.97 11.64 36.78
C SER A 122 -3.96 11.13 37.86
N ARG A 123 -5.14 11.76 38.00
CA ARG A 123 -6.22 11.24 38.86
C ARG A 123 -6.87 9.97 38.29
N ARG A 124 -6.63 9.69 37.01
CA ARG A 124 -7.17 8.54 36.28
C ARG A 124 -6.05 7.90 35.47
N GLU A 125 -5.50 6.86 36.02
CA GLU A 125 -4.35 6.15 35.46
C GLU A 125 -4.60 5.68 34.03
N ASP A 126 -5.81 5.16 33.75
CA ASP A 126 -6.23 4.74 32.41
C ASP A 126 -6.23 5.89 31.38
N LEU A 127 -6.59 7.09 31.80
CA LEU A 127 -6.58 8.29 30.93
C LEU A 127 -5.17 8.84 30.73
N LEU A 128 -4.36 8.85 31.77
CA LEU A 128 -2.96 9.27 31.69
C LEU A 128 -2.21 8.39 30.70
N LEU A 129 -2.28 7.06 30.86
CA LEU A 129 -1.66 6.08 29.98
C LEU A 129 -2.07 6.26 28.52
N ARG A 130 -3.36 6.32 28.25
CA ARG A 130 -3.87 6.54 26.88
C ARG A 130 -3.36 7.85 26.30
N THR A 131 -3.33 8.91 27.09
CA THR A 131 -2.87 10.22 26.60
C THR A 131 -1.38 10.21 26.31
N VAL A 132 -0.57 9.55 27.13
CA VAL A 132 0.87 9.36 26.88
C VAL A 132 1.07 8.54 25.61
N GLN A 133 0.38 7.43 25.45
CA GLN A 133 0.47 6.57 24.26
C GLN A 133 0.09 7.31 22.98
N GLU A 134 -1.00 8.07 23.00
CA GLU A 134 -1.45 8.84 21.83
C GLU A 134 -0.59 10.06 21.54
N LYS A 135 -0.16 10.78 22.57
CA LYS A 135 0.47 12.07 22.43
C LYS A 135 2.00 11.99 22.36
N VAL A 136 2.61 11.18 23.20
CA VAL A 136 4.09 11.06 23.29
C VAL A 136 4.61 10.05 22.28
N LEU A 137 3.93 8.91 22.14
CA LEU A 137 4.38 7.83 21.27
C LEU A 137 3.72 7.84 19.89
N GLY A 138 2.69 8.68 19.66
CA GLY A 138 1.93 8.70 18.42
C GLY A 138 1.14 7.40 18.18
N LEU A 139 0.98 6.57 19.22
CA LEU A 139 0.29 5.29 19.16
C LEU A 139 -1.22 5.51 19.20
N SER A 140 -1.84 5.66 18.04
CA SER A 140 -3.30 5.69 17.96
C SER A 140 -3.85 4.27 18.08
N THR A 141 -4.64 3.99 19.11
CA THR A 141 -5.34 2.69 19.32
C THR A 141 -6.30 2.30 18.19
N VAL A 142 -6.38 3.11 17.15
CA VAL A 142 -7.41 3.04 16.11
C VAL A 142 -6.99 2.33 14.85
N ASP A 143 -5.70 2.15 14.62
CA ASP A 143 -5.17 1.59 13.38
C ASP A 143 -4.20 0.42 13.56
N LEU A 144 -4.52 -0.50 14.45
CA LEU A 144 -3.90 -1.82 14.35
C LEU A 144 -4.33 -2.40 13.01
N SER A 145 -3.45 -2.32 12.04
CA SER A 145 -3.61 -2.91 10.72
C SER A 145 -4.14 -4.33 10.87
N GLN A 146 -5.12 -4.69 10.05
CA GLN A 146 -5.65 -6.05 10.05
C GLN A 146 -4.83 -6.87 9.04
N PRO A 147 -3.80 -7.63 9.46
CA PRO A 147 -2.83 -8.25 8.56
C PRO A 147 -3.47 -9.10 7.47
N LEU A 148 -4.47 -9.92 7.84
CA LEU A 148 -5.18 -10.77 6.89
C LEU A 148 -5.92 -9.98 5.81
N LYS A 149 -6.53 -8.84 6.17
CA LYS A 149 -7.21 -7.99 5.19
C LYS A 149 -6.22 -7.29 4.27
N ALA A 150 -5.10 -6.79 4.80
CA ALA A 150 -4.04 -6.18 4.00
C ALA A 150 -3.51 -7.18 2.96
N GLY A 151 -3.15 -8.39 3.39
CA GLY A 151 -2.73 -9.46 2.50
C GLY A 151 -3.76 -9.82 1.43
N PHE A 152 -5.04 -9.96 1.81
CA PHE A 152 -6.10 -10.31 0.86
C PHE A 152 -6.36 -9.19 -0.18
N VAL A 153 -6.40 -7.93 0.26
CA VAL A 153 -6.54 -6.78 -0.64
C VAL A 153 -5.38 -6.72 -1.62
N MET A 154 -4.15 -6.93 -1.13
CA MET A 154 -2.96 -6.94 -1.96
C MET A 154 -3.00 -8.06 -2.99
N PHE A 155 -3.35 -9.30 -2.58
CA PHE A 155 -3.52 -10.43 -3.49
C PHE A 155 -4.51 -10.13 -4.61
N ALA A 156 -5.73 -9.75 -4.23
CA ALA A 156 -6.80 -9.50 -5.20
C ALA A 156 -6.43 -8.37 -6.18
N SER A 157 -5.88 -7.28 -5.65
CA SER A 157 -5.46 -6.13 -6.45
C SER A 157 -4.35 -6.49 -7.44
N PHE A 158 -3.34 -7.23 -6.99
CA PHE A 158 -2.24 -7.67 -7.84
C PHE A 158 -2.72 -8.60 -8.94
N VAL A 159 -3.53 -9.63 -8.61
CA VAL A 159 -4.06 -10.58 -9.60
C VAL A 159 -4.93 -9.87 -10.63
N ILE A 160 -5.79 -8.95 -10.22
CA ILE A 160 -6.60 -8.14 -11.14
C ILE A 160 -5.69 -7.36 -12.09
N GLY A 161 -4.67 -6.66 -11.58
CA GLY A 161 -3.71 -5.94 -12.39
C GLY A 161 -2.96 -6.83 -13.36
N ALA A 162 -2.48 -7.99 -12.89
CA ALA A 162 -1.72 -8.96 -13.68
C ALA A 162 -2.54 -9.61 -14.82
N LEU A 163 -3.85 -9.78 -14.64
CA LEU A 163 -4.71 -10.39 -15.66
C LEU A 163 -5.02 -9.44 -16.82
N ILE A 164 -4.92 -8.12 -16.62
CA ILE A 164 -5.23 -7.14 -17.69
C ILE A 164 -4.37 -7.34 -18.94
N PRO A 165 -3.03 -7.45 -18.87
CA PRO A 165 -2.20 -7.71 -20.04
C PRO A 165 -2.41 -9.10 -20.67
N VAL A 166 -3.00 -10.06 -19.95
CA VAL A 166 -3.30 -11.40 -20.46
C VAL A 166 -4.51 -11.38 -21.41
N VAL A 167 -5.50 -10.51 -21.13
CA VAL A 167 -6.76 -10.45 -21.88
C VAL A 167 -6.59 -10.37 -23.41
N PRO A 168 -5.74 -9.48 -23.97
CA PRO A 168 -5.56 -9.41 -25.43
C PRO A 168 -5.04 -10.70 -26.06
N PHE A 169 -4.30 -11.51 -25.31
CA PHE A 169 -3.86 -12.83 -25.81
C PHE A 169 -4.99 -13.84 -25.88
N LEU A 170 -6.11 -13.63 -25.23
CA LEU A 170 -7.31 -14.47 -25.34
C LEU A 170 -8.14 -14.13 -26.58
N LEU A 171 -7.91 -12.98 -27.23
CA LEU A 171 -8.64 -12.50 -28.40
C LEU A 171 -7.91 -12.83 -29.71
N PRO A 172 -8.59 -13.08 -30.83
CA PRO A 172 -7.98 -13.42 -32.12
C PRO A 172 -7.43 -12.15 -32.85
N LEU A 173 -6.51 -11.41 -32.21
CA LEU A 173 -5.99 -10.14 -32.71
C LEU A 173 -4.79 -10.28 -33.67
N GLY A 174 -4.23 -11.47 -33.81
CA GLY A 174 -3.09 -11.72 -34.71
C GLY A 174 -1.88 -10.82 -34.39
N LYS A 175 -1.33 -10.15 -35.40
CA LYS A 175 -0.17 -9.25 -35.25
C LYS A 175 -0.44 -8.00 -34.37
N ALA A 176 -1.69 -7.63 -34.16
CA ALA A 176 -2.05 -6.49 -33.31
C ALA A 176 -2.07 -6.81 -31.80
N THR A 177 -1.90 -8.10 -31.42
CA THR A 177 -2.00 -8.52 -30.01
C THR A 177 -1.06 -7.74 -29.09
N LEU A 178 0.22 -7.58 -29.46
CA LEU A 178 1.21 -6.87 -28.63
C LEU A 178 0.87 -5.38 -28.48
N LEU A 179 0.43 -4.74 -29.54
CA LEU A 179 -0.04 -3.35 -29.49
C LEU A 179 -1.28 -3.21 -28.61
N ALA A 180 -2.19 -4.17 -28.66
CA ALA A 180 -3.37 -4.21 -27.78
C ALA A 180 -2.96 -4.41 -26.31
N VAL A 181 -2.00 -5.27 -26.00
CA VAL A 181 -1.46 -5.45 -24.65
C VAL A 181 -0.91 -4.12 -24.09
N TRP A 182 -0.09 -3.42 -24.87
CA TRP A 182 0.48 -2.13 -24.44
C TRP A 182 -0.62 -1.06 -24.31
N GLY A 183 -1.53 -0.98 -25.27
CA GLY A 183 -2.65 -0.02 -25.25
C GLY A 183 -3.56 -0.20 -24.04
N PHE A 184 -3.98 -1.43 -23.76
CA PHE A 184 -4.79 -1.77 -22.58
C PHE A 184 -4.06 -1.48 -21.28
N SER A 185 -2.77 -1.80 -21.21
CA SER A 185 -1.94 -1.55 -20.01
C SER A 185 -1.79 -0.06 -19.75
N VAL A 186 -1.47 0.72 -20.76
CA VAL A 186 -1.36 2.20 -20.66
C VAL A 186 -2.69 2.81 -20.26
N ALA A 187 -3.79 2.44 -20.93
CA ALA A 187 -5.12 2.96 -20.62
C ALA A 187 -5.54 2.64 -19.17
N THR A 188 -5.26 1.43 -18.69
CA THR A 188 -5.55 1.04 -17.32
C THR A 188 -4.72 1.82 -16.32
N LEU A 189 -3.41 1.98 -16.55
CA LEU A 189 -2.54 2.72 -15.64
C LEU A 189 -2.82 4.23 -15.66
N LEU A 190 -3.23 4.79 -16.81
CA LEU A 190 -3.79 6.14 -16.84
C LEU A 190 -5.00 6.26 -15.91
N GLY A 191 -5.95 5.32 -15.99
CA GLY A 191 -7.12 5.28 -15.12
C GLY A 191 -6.76 5.15 -13.64
N VAL A 192 -5.83 4.25 -13.29
CA VAL A 192 -5.32 4.06 -11.93
C VAL A 192 -4.60 5.32 -11.43
N GLY A 193 -3.79 5.97 -12.28
CA GLY A 193 -3.11 7.22 -11.96
C GLY A 193 -4.07 8.38 -11.73
N VAL A 194 -5.13 8.50 -12.55
CA VAL A 194 -6.21 9.47 -12.35
C VAL A 194 -6.94 9.19 -11.02
N PHE A 195 -7.28 7.94 -10.73
CA PHE A 195 -7.91 7.55 -9.47
C PHE A 195 -7.04 7.90 -8.25
N LYS A 196 -5.73 7.63 -8.32
CA LYS A 196 -4.76 8.08 -7.31
C LYS A 196 -4.78 9.59 -7.16
N GLY A 197 -4.77 10.35 -8.28
CA GLY A 197 -4.81 11.81 -8.28
C GLY A 197 -6.06 12.35 -7.56
N VAL A 198 -7.24 11.76 -7.80
CA VAL A 198 -8.48 12.11 -7.07
C VAL A 198 -8.33 11.86 -5.57
N LEU A 199 -7.78 10.72 -5.17
CA LEU A 199 -7.60 10.37 -3.76
C LEU A 199 -6.63 11.29 -3.03
N THR A 200 -5.53 11.68 -3.72
CA THR A 200 -4.44 12.48 -3.14
C THR A 200 -4.59 13.98 -3.37
N ARG A 201 -5.63 14.40 -4.11
CA ARG A 201 -5.85 15.79 -4.54
C ARG A 201 -4.68 16.37 -5.34
N GLN A 202 -3.99 15.53 -6.13
CA GLN A 202 -2.92 15.94 -7.02
C GLN A 202 -3.45 16.20 -8.44
N PRO A 203 -2.68 16.90 -9.31
CA PRO A 203 -3.05 17.11 -10.71
C PRO A 203 -3.25 15.77 -11.43
N LEU A 204 -4.48 15.51 -11.87
CA LEU A 204 -4.90 14.21 -12.43
C LEU A 204 -4.07 13.80 -13.64
N LEU A 205 -3.82 14.77 -14.54
CA LEU A 205 -3.07 14.52 -15.77
C LEU A 205 -1.62 14.12 -15.46
N ARG A 206 -0.97 14.82 -14.53
CA ARG A 206 0.43 14.50 -14.13
C ARG A 206 0.52 13.10 -13.56
N SER A 207 -0.38 12.74 -12.63
CA SER A 207 -0.40 11.42 -12.02
C SER A 207 -0.68 10.32 -13.05
N GLY A 208 -1.60 10.53 -14.00
CA GLY A 208 -1.89 9.58 -15.06
C GLY A 208 -0.71 9.36 -16.00
N VAL A 209 -0.09 10.44 -16.47
CA VAL A 209 1.07 10.38 -17.38
C VAL A 209 2.26 9.70 -16.74
N GLU A 210 2.53 9.96 -15.46
CA GLU A 210 3.59 9.28 -14.69
C GLU A 210 3.40 7.77 -14.72
N PHE A 211 2.20 7.27 -14.43
CA PHE A 211 1.88 5.84 -14.45
C PHE A 211 1.97 5.24 -15.85
N ALA A 212 1.50 5.95 -16.87
CA ALA A 212 1.58 5.51 -18.26
C ALA A 212 3.03 5.40 -18.75
N ALA A 213 3.88 6.35 -18.39
CA ALA A 213 5.31 6.34 -18.74
C ALA A 213 6.03 5.12 -18.11
N ILE A 214 5.72 4.81 -16.85
CA ILE A 214 6.27 3.64 -16.16
C ILE A 214 5.80 2.35 -16.85
N ALA A 215 4.53 2.26 -17.28
CA ALA A 215 4.01 1.11 -18.01
C ALA A 215 4.76 0.86 -19.31
N LEU A 216 4.92 1.91 -20.11
CA LEU A 216 5.66 1.85 -21.37
C LEU A 216 7.11 1.45 -21.13
N GLY A 217 7.76 1.99 -20.11
CA GLY A 217 9.12 1.63 -19.72
C GLY A 217 9.25 0.13 -19.41
N SER A 218 8.34 -0.42 -18.58
CA SER A 218 8.33 -1.85 -18.26
C SER A 218 8.10 -2.73 -19.52
N ALA A 219 7.17 -2.33 -20.38
CA ALA A 219 6.88 -3.05 -21.61
C ALA A 219 8.09 -3.07 -22.57
N VAL A 220 8.76 -1.93 -22.74
CA VAL A 220 9.95 -1.80 -23.59
C VAL A 220 11.12 -2.61 -23.04
N VAL A 221 11.37 -2.56 -21.75
CA VAL A 221 12.43 -3.36 -21.10
C VAL A 221 12.15 -4.85 -21.28
N GLY A 222 10.92 -5.31 -21.00
CA GLY A 222 10.53 -6.70 -21.18
C GLY A 222 10.67 -7.16 -22.63
N TRP A 223 10.21 -6.37 -23.59
CA TRP A 223 10.37 -6.62 -25.01
C TRP A 223 11.84 -6.71 -25.42
N GLY A 224 12.69 -5.79 -24.94
CA GLY A 224 14.11 -5.78 -25.20
C GLY A 224 14.81 -7.03 -24.70
N ILE A 225 14.52 -7.46 -23.47
CA ILE A 225 15.03 -8.72 -22.89
C ILE A 225 14.61 -9.92 -23.74
N GLY A 226 13.33 -9.97 -24.11
CA GLY A 226 12.80 -11.04 -24.95
C GLY A 226 13.51 -11.11 -26.31
N ARG A 227 13.85 -9.97 -26.90
CA ARG A 227 14.57 -9.90 -28.17
C ARG A 227 16.05 -10.30 -28.04
N MET A 228 16.68 -9.91 -26.95
CA MET A 228 18.09 -10.29 -26.70
C MET A 228 18.25 -11.79 -26.42
N LEU A 229 17.34 -12.38 -25.64
CA LEU A 229 17.44 -13.78 -25.24
C LEU A 229 16.70 -14.75 -26.18
N GLY A 230 15.62 -14.30 -26.82
CA GLY A 230 14.80 -15.12 -27.73
C GLY A 230 15.13 -14.95 -29.21
N GLY A 231 15.88 -13.93 -29.62
CA GLY A 231 16.15 -13.57 -31.01
C GLY A 231 17.29 -14.32 -31.70
N GLY A 232 17.73 -15.43 -31.16
CA GLY A 232 18.79 -16.29 -31.75
C GLY A 232 18.28 -17.36 -32.74
N ARG A 233 17.01 -17.22 -33.23
CA ARG A 233 16.47 -18.14 -34.28
C ARG A 233 15.85 -17.37 -35.42
#